data_82639461bd549b5b33706e76f10d6c56
#
_entry.id   82639461bd549b5b33706e76f10d6c56
#
_cell.length_a   1.000
_cell.length_b   1.000
_cell.length_c   1.000
_cell.angle_alpha   90.00
_cell.angle_beta   90.00
_cell.angle_gamma   90.00
#
_symmetry.space_group_name_H-M   'P 1'
#
loop_
_entity.id
_entity.type
_entity.pdbx_description
1 polymer ?
#
loop_
_entity_poly.entity_id
_entity_poly.type
_entity_poly.pdbx_seq_one_letter_code
_entity_poly.pdbx_strand_id
1 'polypeptide(L)'
;SIEQVKKNDIRAFLAQAGITPVKETPTGGMYLSPIKEDTASFHVDYTKNLWYDHGAGVGGSIIDLVMHMHNIDFLDALCYLEEPSLVRVQ
;
A
#
# COMPACT_ATOMS: atom_id res chain seq x y z
N SER A 1 -0.08 6.97 16.42
CA SER A 1 0.87 5.90 16.69
C SER A 1 1.06 5.01 15.47
N ILE A 2 2.14 4.26 15.46
CA ILE A 2 2.44 3.34 14.35
C ILE A 2 1.33 2.31 14.19
N GLU A 3 0.81 1.79 15.29
CA GLU A 3 -0.26 0.80 15.22
C GLU A 3 -1.54 1.34 14.62
N GLN A 4 -1.87 2.59 14.92
CA GLN A 4 -3.04 3.23 14.33
C GLN A 4 -2.85 3.45 12.82
N VAL A 5 -1.65 3.86 12.43
CA VAL A 5 -1.34 4.06 11.02
C VAL A 5 -1.48 2.75 10.25
N LYS A 6 -1.01 1.65 10.82
CA LYS A 6 -1.11 0.33 10.21
C LYS A 6 -2.54 -0.17 10.04
N LYS A 7 -3.50 0.44 10.70
CA LYS A 7 -4.91 0.10 10.53
C LYS A 7 -5.51 0.67 9.26
N ASN A 8 -4.82 1.59 8.60
CA ASN A 8 -5.26 2.04 7.28
C ASN A 8 -5.30 0.85 6.34
N ASP A 9 -6.43 0.67 5.68
CA ASP A 9 -6.69 -0.50 4.86
C ASP A 9 -5.97 -0.34 3.51
N ILE A 10 -5.09 -1.29 3.18
CA ILE A 10 -4.34 -1.26 1.92
C ILE A 10 -5.30 -1.30 0.73
N ARG A 11 -6.35 -2.11 0.81
CA ARG A 11 -7.34 -2.19 -0.26
C ARG A 11 -7.96 -0.83 -0.56
N ALA A 12 -8.39 -0.13 0.49
CA ALA A 12 -8.99 1.19 0.35
C ALA A 12 -7.96 2.22 -0.15
N PHE A 13 -6.74 2.14 0.34
CA PHE A 13 -5.66 3.01 -0.09
C PHE A 13 -5.40 2.88 -1.60
N LEU A 14 -5.34 1.65 -2.09
CA LEU A 14 -5.14 1.39 -3.52
C LEU A 14 -6.33 1.89 -4.34
N ALA A 15 -7.55 1.66 -3.84
CA ALA A 15 -8.75 2.12 -4.53
C ALA A 15 -8.77 3.65 -4.68
N GLN A 16 -8.37 4.37 -3.64
CA GLN A 16 -8.29 5.81 -3.68
C GLN A 16 -7.22 6.30 -4.65
N ALA A 17 -6.19 5.51 -4.85
CA ALA A 17 -5.14 5.82 -5.82
C ALA A 17 -5.51 5.42 -7.25
N GLY A 18 -6.71 4.87 -7.44
CA GLY A 18 -7.17 4.43 -8.76
C GLY A 18 -6.62 3.08 -9.18
N ILE A 19 -6.07 2.31 -8.25
CA ILE A 19 -5.50 1.00 -8.52
C ILE A 19 -6.52 -0.06 -8.15
N THR A 20 -6.98 -0.83 -9.14
CA THR A 20 -7.99 -1.88 -8.96
C THR A 20 -7.35 -3.25 -9.14
N PRO A 21 -7.90 -4.29 -8.50
CA PRO A 21 -7.31 -5.62 -8.62
C PRO A 21 -7.55 -6.24 -10.00
N VAL A 22 -6.58 -7.02 -10.45
CA VAL A 22 -6.72 -7.85 -11.65
C VAL A 22 -7.58 -9.05 -11.34
N LYS A 23 -7.39 -9.62 -10.14
CA LYS A 23 -8.21 -10.70 -9.59
C LYS A 23 -8.44 -10.42 -8.13
N GLU A 24 -9.60 -10.81 -7.63
CA GLU A 24 -9.95 -10.57 -6.25
C GLU A 24 -10.75 -11.74 -5.67
N THR A 25 -10.45 -12.08 -4.42
CA THR A 25 -11.24 -12.99 -3.61
C THR A 25 -11.74 -12.22 -2.39
N PRO A 26 -12.66 -12.80 -1.57
CA PRO A 26 -13.10 -12.10 -0.37
C PRO A 26 -11.98 -11.79 0.63
N THR A 27 -10.87 -12.53 0.59
CA THR A 27 -9.78 -12.36 1.56
C THR A 27 -8.52 -11.74 0.98
N GLY A 28 -8.47 -11.47 -0.33
CA GLY A 28 -7.26 -10.89 -0.91
C GLY A 28 -7.42 -10.52 -2.36
N GLY A 29 -6.40 -9.91 -2.91
CA GLY A 29 -6.41 -9.48 -4.29
C GLY A 29 -5.03 -9.53 -4.93
N MET A 30 -5.03 -9.66 -6.25
CA MET A 30 -3.82 -9.57 -7.06
C MET A 30 -3.93 -8.34 -7.94
N TYR A 31 -2.89 -7.52 -7.91
CA TYR A 31 -2.87 -6.23 -8.60
C TYR A 31 -1.67 -6.16 -9.52
N LEU A 32 -1.73 -5.26 -10.49
CA LEU A 32 -0.52 -4.81 -11.16
C LEU A 32 0.35 -4.10 -10.12
N SER A 33 1.64 -4.40 -10.12
CA SER A 33 2.53 -3.84 -9.12
C SER A 33 2.59 -2.32 -9.22
N PRO A 34 2.33 -1.58 -8.13
CA PRO A 34 2.56 -0.14 -8.12
C PRO A 34 4.04 0.23 -8.10
N ILE A 35 4.91 -0.78 -7.94
CA ILE A 35 6.37 -0.61 -7.95
C ILE A 35 6.92 -0.99 -9.32
N LYS A 36 6.39 -2.07 -9.91
CA LYS A 36 6.74 -2.56 -11.25
C LYS A 36 5.46 -2.67 -12.07
N GLU A 37 5.05 -1.59 -12.67
CA GLU A 37 3.71 -1.35 -13.20
C GLU A 37 3.17 -2.35 -14.20
N ASP A 38 4.01 -3.06 -14.91
CA ASP A 38 3.60 -3.96 -15.98
C ASP A 38 3.49 -5.42 -15.55
N THR A 39 3.56 -5.69 -14.25
CA THR A 39 3.57 -7.06 -13.75
C THR A 39 2.45 -7.30 -12.74
N ALA A 40 1.64 -8.34 -12.96
CA ALA A 40 0.58 -8.71 -12.02
C ALA A 40 1.18 -9.56 -10.90
N SER A 41 2.07 -8.98 -10.12
CA SER A 41 2.86 -9.67 -9.10
C SER A 41 2.61 -9.15 -7.68
N PHE A 42 1.70 -8.19 -7.52
CA PHE A 42 1.45 -7.54 -6.24
C PHE A 42 0.23 -8.18 -5.57
N HIS A 43 0.46 -8.83 -4.45
CA HIS A 43 -0.60 -9.51 -3.69
C HIS A 43 -0.92 -8.75 -2.43
N VAL A 44 -2.21 -8.61 -2.12
CA VAL A 44 -2.66 -8.01 -0.86
C VAL A 44 -3.51 -9.03 -0.13
N ASP A 45 -3.16 -9.27 1.14
CA ASP A 45 -3.97 -10.07 2.05
C ASP A 45 -4.88 -9.10 2.80
N TYR A 46 -6.16 -9.08 2.46
CA TYR A 46 -7.12 -8.14 3.06
C TYR A 46 -7.37 -8.43 4.53
N THR A 47 -7.27 -9.68 4.92
CA THR A 47 -7.49 -10.10 6.31
C THR A 47 -6.37 -9.62 7.22
N LYS A 48 -5.13 -9.81 6.78
CA LYS A 48 -3.95 -9.41 7.55
C LYS A 48 -3.53 -7.97 7.30
N ASN A 49 -4.06 -7.34 6.25
CA ASN A 49 -3.68 -6.00 5.80
C ASN A 49 -2.18 -5.91 5.53
N LEU A 50 -1.69 -6.89 4.77
CA LEU A 50 -0.29 -6.99 4.37
C LEU A 50 -0.22 -7.17 2.85
N TRP A 51 0.92 -6.83 2.28
CA TRP A 51 1.15 -6.99 0.85
C TRP A 51 2.50 -7.63 0.59
N TYR A 52 2.63 -8.21 -0.59
CA TYR A 52 3.90 -8.74 -1.07
C TYR A 52 3.96 -8.63 -2.58
N ASP A 53 5.06 -8.11 -3.10
CA ASP A 53 5.30 -7.98 -4.53
C ASP A 53 6.34 -9.01 -4.95
N HIS A 54 5.88 -10.09 -5.59
CA HIS A 54 6.75 -11.16 -6.04
C HIS A 54 7.74 -10.71 -7.11
N GLY A 55 7.38 -9.72 -7.93
CA GLY A 55 8.26 -9.20 -8.96
C GLY A 55 9.40 -8.38 -8.40
N ALA A 56 9.14 -7.60 -7.36
CA ALA A 56 10.14 -6.76 -6.72
C ALA A 56 10.82 -7.45 -5.54
N GLY A 57 10.22 -8.53 -5.01
CA GLY A 57 10.76 -9.24 -3.85
C GLY A 57 10.66 -8.48 -2.55
N VAL A 58 9.65 -7.64 -2.39
CA VAL A 58 9.43 -6.84 -1.18
C VAL A 58 7.99 -6.93 -0.72
N GLY A 59 7.77 -6.65 0.55
CA GLY A 59 6.43 -6.68 1.13
C GLY A 59 6.41 -6.04 2.50
N GLY A 60 5.23 -6.00 3.11
CA GLY A 60 5.09 -5.48 4.46
C GLY A 60 3.72 -4.89 4.74
N SER A 61 3.69 -3.85 5.56
CA SER A 61 2.47 -3.13 5.94
C SER A 61 2.22 -1.96 4.98
N ILE A 62 1.15 -1.20 5.25
CA ILE A 62 0.84 -0.02 4.45
C ILE A 62 1.95 1.03 4.52
N ILE A 63 2.67 1.10 5.63
CA ILE A 63 3.80 2.04 5.75
C ILE A 63 4.89 1.67 4.74
N ASP A 64 5.23 0.39 4.67
CA ASP A 64 6.22 -0.08 3.69
C ASP A 64 5.77 0.19 2.26
N LEU A 65 4.47 0.04 2.00
CA LEU A 65 3.92 0.29 0.67
C LEU A 65 4.10 1.75 0.27
N VAL A 66 3.77 2.68 1.16
CA VAL A 66 3.92 4.12 0.88
C VAL A 66 5.40 4.46 0.67
N MET A 67 6.29 3.88 1.46
CA MET A 67 7.73 4.09 1.29
C MET A 67 8.21 3.67 -0.11
N HIS A 68 7.75 2.52 -0.58
CA HIS A 68 8.16 2.01 -1.89
C HIS A 68 7.50 2.77 -3.03
N MET A 69 6.23 3.09 -2.91
CA MET A 69 5.51 3.79 -3.99
C MET A 69 6.02 5.20 -4.21
N HIS A 70 6.39 5.89 -3.15
CA HIS A 70 6.80 7.29 -3.22
C HIS A 70 8.29 7.49 -3.03
N ASN A 71 9.02 6.41 -2.81
CA ASN A 71 10.47 6.45 -2.58
C ASN A 71 10.83 7.42 -1.45
N ILE A 72 10.16 7.28 -0.32
CA ILE A 72 10.36 8.11 0.87
C ILE A 72 10.73 7.23 2.06
N ASP A 73 11.24 7.84 3.11
CA ASP A 73 11.64 7.09 4.29
C ASP A 73 10.46 6.81 5.22
N PHE A 74 10.74 6.09 6.30
CA PHE A 74 9.72 5.66 7.26
C PHE A 74 8.98 6.84 7.88
N LEU A 75 9.71 7.88 8.32
CA LEU A 75 9.09 9.03 8.96
C LEU A 75 8.18 9.79 8.02
N ASP A 76 8.61 9.97 6.79
CA ASP A 76 7.80 10.66 5.78
C ASP A 76 6.55 9.85 5.45
N ALA A 77 6.68 8.52 5.34
CA ALA A 77 5.53 7.66 5.10
C ALA A 77 4.54 7.71 6.26
N LEU A 78 5.05 7.73 7.47
CA LEU A 78 4.23 7.82 8.66
C LEU A 78 3.44 9.13 8.69
N CYS A 79 4.10 10.25 8.40
CA CYS A 79 3.45 11.55 8.30
C CYS A 79 2.39 11.57 7.22
N TYR A 80 2.69 10.99 6.07
CA TYR A 80 1.76 10.91 4.95
C TYR A 80 0.46 10.21 5.36
N LEU A 81 0.58 9.12 6.11
CA LEU A 81 -0.58 8.33 6.51
C LEU A 81 -1.31 8.89 7.72
N GLU A 82 -0.60 9.53 8.65
CA GLU A 82 -1.24 10.09 9.84
C GLU A 82 -1.97 11.40 9.55
N GLU A 83 -1.38 12.26 8.73
CA GLU A 83 -1.84 13.63 8.52
C GLU A 83 -1.86 14.01 7.06
N PRO A 84 -2.61 13.26 6.21
CA PRO A 84 -2.61 13.58 4.78
C PRO A 84 -3.16 14.96 4.47
N SER A 85 -4.07 15.48 5.30
CA SER A 85 -4.62 16.81 5.08
C SER A 85 -3.58 17.90 5.32
N LEU A 86 -2.69 17.71 6.31
CA LEU A 86 -1.61 18.68 6.54
C LEU A 86 -0.59 18.65 5.41
N VAL A 87 -0.27 17.47 4.91
CA VAL A 87 0.66 17.35 3.79
C VAL A 87 0.14 18.07 2.57
N ARG A 88 -1.18 17.99 2.32
CA ARG A 88 -1.77 18.61 1.15
C ARG A 88 -1.91 20.12 1.24
N VAL A 89 -1.91 20.66 2.44
CA VAL A 89 -2.05 22.09 2.64
C VAL A 89 -0.77 22.81 2.29
N GLN A 90 0.34 22.12 2.32
CA GLN A 90 1.61 22.70 1.94
C GLN A 90 1.78 22.67 0.42
#